data_c630d52abaaa941603e8fecd328db8f9
#
_entry.id   c630d52abaaa941603e8fecd328db8f9
#
_cell.length_a   1.000
_cell.length_b   1.000
_cell.length_c   1.000
_cell.angle_alpha   90.00
_cell.angle_beta   90.00
_cell.angle_gamma   90.00
#
_symmetry.space_group_name_H-M   'P 1'
#
loop_
_entity.id
_entity.type
_entity.pdbx_description
1 polymer ?
#
loop_
_entity_poly.entity_id
_entity_poly.type
_entity_poly.pdbx_seq_one_letter_code
_entity_poly.pdbx_strand_id
1 'polypeptide(L)'
;PANEFARGAITLLDSMNCSAFAFGSEQGTITPFLNTFSLIESNQQQYNASIQQAMLTGVSYPQALHYAYETLKVAYPNDYIDLAQPNSILGFHYIEAAKALDSTMEAVTIQRIEAGYYDDINQEKHIASATGIRKALFDHQDVCNFLPQPSYTALCNWQALHGKFMSWEALWPLLQYAILRHTPSQLTAFADVQEGLENALVKHAKTSSSYAEFMANLKSKRYT
;
A
#
# COMPACT_ATOMS: atom_id res chain seq x y z
N PRO A 1 -5.70 -4.26 -2.42
CA PRO A 1 -5.16 -3.27 -3.36
C PRO A 1 -5.32 -1.83 -2.84
N ALA A 2 -4.51 -0.87 -3.35
CA ALA A 2 -4.51 0.51 -2.86
C ALA A 2 -5.86 1.22 -3.07
N ASN A 3 -6.55 0.94 -4.17
CA ASN A 3 -7.86 1.49 -4.48
C ASN A 3 -8.95 1.04 -3.48
N GLU A 4 -8.98 -0.21 -3.07
CA GLU A 4 -9.93 -0.70 -2.06
C GLU A 4 -9.67 -0.12 -0.69
N PHE A 5 -8.40 -0.02 -0.30
CA PHE A 5 -7.99 0.65 0.93
C PHE A 5 -8.44 2.11 0.94
N ALA A 6 -8.19 2.83 -0.15
CA ALA A 6 -8.59 4.22 -0.31
C ALA A 6 -10.11 4.39 -0.25
N ARG A 7 -10.86 3.53 -0.96
CA ARG A 7 -12.33 3.55 -0.93
C ARG A 7 -12.87 3.32 0.47
N GLY A 8 -12.34 2.34 1.20
CA GLY A 8 -12.73 2.08 2.58
C GLY A 8 -12.47 3.27 3.49
N ALA A 9 -11.30 3.88 3.38
CA ALA A 9 -10.93 5.06 4.18
C ALA A 9 -11.86 6.25 3.90
N ILE A 10 -12.10 6.58 2.63
CA ILE A 10 -12.99 7.69 2.24
C ILE A 10 -14.43 7.41 2.68
N THR A 11 -14.93 6.18 2.51
CA THR A 11 -16.28 5.81 2.99
C THR A 11 -16.44 6.03 4.49
N LEU A 12 -15.43 5.65 5.30
CA LEU A 12 -15.47 5.85 6.74
C LEU A 12 -15.46 7.33 7.12
N LEU A 13 -14.56 8.12 6.54
CA LEU A 13 -14.46 9.56 6.81
C LEU A 13 -15.73 10.32 6.39
N ASP A 14 -16.29 9.98 5.25
CA ASP A 14 -17.54 10.57 4.76
C ASP A 14 -18.71 10.24 5.69
N SER A 15 -18.81 8.98 6.15
CA SER A 15 -19.82 8.54 7.12
C SER A 15 -19.69 9.25 8.48
N MET A 16 -18.50 9.73 8.81
CA MET A 16 -18.25 10.54 10.02
C MET A 16 -18.49 12.02 9.80
N ASN A 17 -18.99 12.45 8.64
CA ASN A 17 -19.19 13.83 8.24
C ASN A 17 -17.90 14.68 8.35
N CYS A 18 -16.75 14.13 8.00
CA CYS A 18 -15.51 14.90 7.92
C CYS A 18 -15.62 15.93 6.78
N SER A 19 -15.09 17.13 7.00
CA SER A 19 -15.05 18.19 5.98
C SER A 19 -13.85 18.07 5.04
N ALA A 20 -12.82 17.34 5.43
CA ALA A 20 -11.60 17.15 4.66
C ALA A 20 -10.95 15.80 4.97
N PHE A 21 -10.13 15.31 4.04
CA PHE A 21 -9.19 14.22 4.27
C PHE A 21 -7.77 14.65 3.90
N ALA A 22 -6.80 14.23 4.71
CA ALA A 22 -5.40 14.58 4.52
C ALA A 22 -4.53 13.32 4.32
N PHE A 23 -3.55 13.41 3.43
CA PHE A 23 -2.57 12.36 3.20
C PHE A 23 -1.17 12.93 2.97
N GLY A 24 -0.14 12.15 3.27
CA GLY A 24 1.23 12.53 2.97
C GLY A 24 1.60 12.19 1.53
N SER A 25 2.32 13.07 0.84
CA SER A 25 2.84 12.83 -0.51
C SER A 25 4.26 13.33 -0.69
N GLU A 26 4.92 12.86 -1.72
CA GLU A 26 6.26 13.31 -2.08
C GLU A 26 6.27 14.76 -2.59
N GLN A 27 5.20 15.20 -3.24
CA GLN A 27 5.11 16.54 -3.85
C GLN A 27 4.56 17.61 -2.92
N GLY A 28 3.71 17.26 -1.96
CA GLY A 28 3.17 18.20 -0.96
C GLY A 28 2.15 19.21 -1.47
N THR A 29 1.73 19.15 -2.74
CA THR A 29 0.72 20.01 -3.36
C THR A 29 -0.40 19.19 -3.98
N ILE A 30 -1.63 19.67 -3.85
CA ILE A 30 -2.82 18.92 -4.29
C ILE A 30 -3.07 19.02 -5.80
N THR A 31 -2.67 20.13 -6.42
CA THR A 31 -2.95 20.43 -7.84
C THR A 31 -2.48 19.33 -8.80
N PRO A 32 -1.24 18.77 -8.70
CA PRO A 32 -0.83 17.69 -9.57
C PRO A 32 -1.69 16.42 -9.46
N PHE A 33 -2.24 16.15 -8.28
CA PHE A 33 -3.17 15.03 -8.08
C PHE A 33 -4.48 15.23 -8.82
N LEU A 34 -5.07 16.43 -8.71
CA LEU A 34 -6.30 16.78 -9.42
C LEU A 34 -6.09 16.80 -10.94
N ASN A 35 -4.95 17.31 -11.39
CA ASN A 35 -4.58 17.26 -12.81
C ASN A 35 -4.46 15.83 -13.32
N THR A 36 -3.81 14.96 -12.55
CA THR A 36 -3.68 13.55 -12.90
C THR A 36 -5.03 12.84 -12.97
N PHE A 37 -5.90 13.09 -12.00
CA PHE A 37 -7.25 12.53 -12.03
C PHE A 37 -8.03 12.99 -13.28
N SER A 38 -8.05 14.30 -13.55
CA SER A 38 -8.72 14.87 -14.72
C SER A 38 -8.14 14.37 -16.04
N LEU A 39 -6.82 14.19 -16.13
CA LEU A 39 -6.15 13.63 -17.31
C LEU A 39 -6.68 12.22 -17.62
N ILE A 40 -6.67 11.33 -16.62
CA ILE A 40 -7.08 9.94 -16.80
C ILE A 40 -8.59 9.85 -17.07
N GLU A 41 -9.40 10.58 -16.31
CA GLU A 41 -10.86 10.61 -16.45
C GLU A 41 -11.28 11.09 -17.85
N SER A 42 -10.71 12.21 -18.30
CA SER A 42 -11.05 12.80 -19.62
C SER A 42 -10.58 11.95 -20.81
N ASN A 43 -9.58 11.08 -20.61
CA ASN A 43 -8.98 10.27 -21.66
C ASN A 43 -9.10 8.76 -21.37
N GLN A 44 -10.13 8.35 -20.61
CA GLN A 44 -10.26 6.97 -20.10
C GLN A 44 -10.27 5.91 -21.21
N GLN A 45 -10.87 6.18 -22.36
CA GLN A 45 -10.87 5.26 -23.48
C GLN A 45 -9.46 5.04 -24.03
N GLN A 46 -8.71 6.12 -24.25
CA GLN A 46 -7.33 6.08 -24.74
C GLN A 46 -6.42 5.39 -23.71
N TYR A 47 -6.59 5.73 -22.43
CA TYR A 47 -5.87 5.11 -21.32
C TYR A 47 -6.05 3.59 -21.29
N ASN A 48 -7.30 3.14 -21.31
CA ASN A 48 -7.63 1.71 -21.30
C ASN A 48 -7.12 0.98 -22.55
N ALA A 49 -7.21 1.59 -23.73
CA ALA A 49 -6.68 1.03 -24.96
C ALA A 49 -5.14 0.86 -24.89
N SER A 50 -4.44 1.85 -24.34
CA SER A 50 -2.98 1.80 -24.15
C SER A 50 -2.58 0.70 -23.16
N ILE A 51 -3.33 0.51 -22.07
CA ILE A 51 -3.12 -0.59 -21.10
C ILE A 51 -3.27 -1.95 -21.81
N GLN A 52 -4.36 -2.14 -22.53
CA GLN A 52 -4.60 -3.40 -23.27
C GLN A 52 -3.48 -3.70 -24.25
N GLN A 53 -3.04 -2.70 -25.01
CA GLN A 53 -1.95 -2.84 -25.98
C GLN A 53 -0.62 -3.20 -25.29
N ALA A 54 -0.29 -2.55 -24.18
CA ALA A 54 0.89 -2.88 -23.39
C ALA A 54 0.82 -4.30 -22.81
N MET A 55 -0.33 -4.74 -22.32
CA MET A 55 -0.52 -6.10 -21.81
C MET A 55 -0.27 -7.18 -22.88
N LEU A 56 -0.60 -6.90 -24.16
CA LEU A 56 -0.32 -7.82 -25.27
C LEU A 56 1.18 -8.04 -25.50
N THR A 57 2.06 -7.13 -25.05
CA THR A 57 3.52 -7.31 -25.13
C THR A 57 4.09 -8.17 -24.00
N GLY A 58 3.24 -8.66 -23.07
CA GLY A 58 3.64 -9.54 -21.98
C GLY A 58 4.20 -8.81 -20.73
N VAL A 59 4.06 -7.49 -20.65
CA VAL A 59 4.43 -6.73 -19.44
C VAL A 59 3.42 -6.96 -18.32
N SER A 60 3.83 -6.73 -17.07
CA SER A 60 2.93 -6.82 -15.92
C SER A 60 1.88 -5.69 -15.95
N TYR A 61 0.73 -5.94 -15.33
CA TYR A 61 -0.34 -4.92 -15.26
C TYR A 61 0.13 -3.58 -14.67
N PRO A 62 0.92 -3.51 -13.59
CA PRO A 62 1.48 -2.24 -13.11
C PRO A 62 2.36 -1.52 -14.14
N GLN A 63 3.16 -2.26 -14.92
CA GLN A 63 3.97 -1.69 -16.00
C GLN A 63 3.08 -1.16 -17.14
N ALA A 64 2.01 -1.88 -17.50
CA ALA A 64 1.07 -1.42 -18.51
C ALA A 64 0.35 -0.13 -18.10
N LEU A 65 -0.05 0.00 -16.84
CA LEU A 65 -0.61 1.24 -16.26
C LEU A 65 0.39 2.40 -16.37
N HIS A 66 1.65 2.15 -16.00
CA HIS A 66 2.70 3.16 -16.08
C HIS A 66 2.92 3.64 -17.53
N TYR A 67 3.04 2.74 -18.49
CA TYR A 67 3.20 3.10 -19.91
C TYR A 67 2.01 3.91 -20.44
N ALA A 68 0.79 3.50 -20.12
CA ALA A 68 -0.39 4.22 -20.56
C ALA A 68 -0.44 5.64 -19.98
N TYR A 69 -0.08 5.79 -18.72
CA TYR A 69 -0.01 7.08 -18.05
C TYR A 69 1.06 8.00 -18.63
N GLU A 70 2.28 7.51 -18.84
CA GLU A 70 3.36 8.30 -19.45
C GLU A 70 3.00 8.72 -20.90
N THR A 71 2.32 7.87 -21.63
CA THR A 71 1.82 8.23 -22.99
C THR A 71 0.84 9.38 -22.94
N LEU A 72 -0.08 9.41 -21.98
CA LEU A 72 -1.01 10.53 -21.80
C LEU A 72 -0.30 11.80 -21.38
N LYS A 73 0.65 11.73 -20.47
CA LYS A 73 1.43 12.91 -20.03
C LYS A 73 2.16 13.61 -21.18
N VAL A 74 2.73 12.83 -22.10
CA VAL A 74 3.38 13.37 -23.30
C VAL A 74 2.37 14.07 -24.22
N ALA A 75 1.17 13.50 -24.38
CA ALA A 75 0.12 14.06 -25.24
C ALA A 75 -0.52 15.33 -24.64
N TYR A 76 -0.59 15.42 -23.32
CA TYR A 76 -1.25 16.51 -22.59
C TYR A 76 -0.32 17.06 -21.49
N PRO A 77 0.71 17.85 -21.82
CA PRO A 77 1.67 18.33 -20.84
C PRO A 77 1.04 19.22 -19.76
N ASN A 78 1.28 18.88 -18.49
CA ASN A 78 0.87 19.64 -17.33
C ASN A 78 1.72 19.19 -16.12
N ASP A 79 1.45 19.76 -14.94
CA ASP A 79 2.03 19.30 -13.68
C ASP A 79 1.22 18.10 -13.15
N TYR A 80 1.85 16.93 -13.14
CA TYR A 80 1.27 15.66 -12.74
C TYR A 80 2.11 14.95 -11.68
N ILE A 81 1.45 14.06 -10.91
CA ILE A 81 2.16 13.23 -9.95
C ILE A 81 2.95 12.11 -10.64
N ASP A 82 3.94 11.59 -9.91
CA ASP A 82 4.60 10.32 -10.25
C ASP A 82 3.86 9.17 -9.59
N LEU A 83 3.13 8.38 -10.38
CA LEU A 83 2.38 7.20 -9.89
C LEU A 83 3.28 6.02 -9.49
N ALA A 84 4.59 6.07 -9.75
CA ALA A 84 5.53 5.08 -9.24
C ALA A 84 5.87 5.29 -7.76
N GLN A 85 5.59 6.48 -7.22
CA GLN A 85 5.84 6.79 -5.81
C GLN A 85 4.73 6.22 -4.91
N PRO A 86 5.08 5.48 -3.83
CA PRO A 86 4.09 4.77 -3.00
C PRO A 86 3.02 5.65 -2.37
N ASN A 87 3.37 6.88 -1.94
CA ASN A 87 2.39 7.77 -1.33
C ASN A 87 1.60 8.54 -2.39
N SER A 88 2.20 8.84 -3.55
CA SER A 88 1.51 9.50 -4.64
C SER A 88 0.41 8.61 -5.23
N ILE A 89 0.69 7.32 -5.48
CA ILE A 89 -0.35 6.41 -5.98
C ILE A 89 -1.48 6.21 -4.97
N LEU A 90 -1.18 6.11 -3.68
CA LEU A 90 -2.20 5.99 -2.65
C LEU A 90 -3.05 7.28 -2.55
N GLY A 91 -2.41 8.45 -2.58
CA GLY A 91 -3.08 9.76 -2.61
C GLY A 91 -4.01 9.92 -3.83
N PHE A 92 -3.56 9.45 -5.00
CA PHE A 92 -4.38 9.41 -6.21
C PHE A 92 -5.66 8.57 -6.00
N HIS A 93 -5.54 7.38 -5.44
CA HIS A 93 -6.71 6.54 -5.17
C HIS A 93 -7.66 7.13 -4.12
N TYR A 94 -7.19 7.94 -3.17
CA TYR A 94 -8.10 8.68 -2.28
C TYR A 94 -8.95 9.69 -3.04
N ILE A 95 -8.35 10.43 -3.98
CA ILE A 95 -9.09 11.39 -4.82
C ILE A 95 -10.08 10.67 -5.73
N GLU A 96 -9.64 9.59 -6.38
CA GLU A 96 -10.49 8.73 -7.21
C GLU A 96 -11.68 8.20 -6.41
N ALA A 97 -11.44 7.69 -5.20
CA ALA A 97 -12.50 7.21 -4.32
C ALA A 97 -13.46 8.31 -3.87
N ALA A 98 -12.96 9.49 -3.51
CA ALA A 98 -13.78 10.62 -3.13
C ALA A 98 -14.69 11.09 -4.28
N LYS A 99 -14.15 11.14 -5.50
CA LYS A 99 -14.95 11.46 -6.71
C LYS A 99 -15.99 10.40 -7.01
N ALA A 100 -15.62 9.10 -6.94
CA ALA A 100 -16.54 7.99 -7.18
C ALA A 100 -17.69 7.87 -6.15
N LEU A 101 -17.51 8.42 -4.96
CA LEU A 101 -18.49 8.46 -3.88
C LEU A 101 -19.27 9.79 -3.83
N ASP A 102 -19.03 10.70 -4.76
CA ASP A 102 -19.58 12.07 -4.75
C ASP A 102 -19.35 12.79 -3.41
N SER A 103 -18.23 12.51 -2.76
CA SER A 103 -17.90 13.11 -1.46
C SER A 103 -17.58 14.60 -1.60
N THR A 104 -18.08 15.38 -0.67
CA THR A 104 -17.83 16.84 -0.60
C THR A 104 -16.59 17.20 0.22
N MET A 105 -15.88 16.20 0.75
CA MET A 105 -14.66 16.43 1.53
C MET A 105 -13.56 17.10 0.69
N GLU A 106 -12.88 18.06 1.29
CA GLU A 106 -11.69 18.68 0.70
C GLU A 106 -10.49 17.73 0.79
N ALA A 107 -9.78 17.56 -0.33
CA ALA A 107 -8.55 16.80 -0.37
C ALA A 107 -7.35 17.69 -0.02
N VAL A 108 -6.57 17.32 0.98
CA VAL A 108 -5.39 18.04 1.45
C VAL A 108 -4.18 17.11 1.46
N THR A 109 -3.03 17.59 1.02
CA THR A 109 -1.78 16.82 1.10
C THR A 109 -0.70 17.55 1.87
N ILE A 110 0.14 16.78 2.57
CA ILE A 110 1.26 17.26 3.36
C ILE A 110 2.53 16.67 2.75
N GLN A 111 3.52 17.52 2.50
CA GLN A 111 4.80 17.05 1.96
C GLN A 111 5.53 16.16 2.96
N ARG A 112 5.97 15.01 2.49
CA ARG A 112 6.86 14.13 3.25
C ARG A 112 8.27 14.68 3.21
N ILE A 113 8.92 14.70 4.37
CA ILE A 113 10.28 15.21 4.54
C ILE A 113 11.18 14.12 5.14
N GLU A 114 12.47 14.21 4.84
CA GLU A 114 13.60 13.50 5.44
C GLU A 114 13.72 11.99 5.24
N ALA A 115 12.63 11.21 5.15
CA ALA A 115 12.72 9.75 5.07
C ALA A 115 11.99 9.19 3.86
N GLY A 116 12.68 8.43 3.01
CA GLY A 116 12.07 7.57 1.99
C GLY A 116 11.25 6.45 2.62
N TYR A 117 10.30 5.91 1.86
CA TYR A 117 9.38 4.88 2.37
C TYR A 117 10.09 3.62 2.86
N TYR A 118 11.19 3.24 2.21
CA TYR A 118 11.98 2.03 2.52
C TYR A 118 13.28 2.29 3.27
N ASP A 119 13.56 3.55 3.65
CA ASP A 119 14.80 3.88 4.33
C ASP A 119 14.86 3.20 5.71
N ASP A 120 16.02 2.65 6.03
CA ASP A 120 16.38 2.25 7.39
C ASP A 120 16.51 3.50 8.28
N ILE A 121 16.42 3.33 9.59
CA ILE A 121 16.64 4.45 10.50
C ILE A 121 18.09 4.95 10.39
N ASN A 122 18.23 6.27 10.35
CA ASN A 122 19.52 6.94 10.42
C ASN A 122 19.55 7.80 11.67
N GLN A 123 20.42 7.49 12.62
CA GLN A 123 20.53 8.16 13.91
C GLN A 123 20.93 9.65 13.80
N GLU A 124 21.44 10.08 12.65
CA GLU A 124 21.72 11.50 12.36
C GLU A 124 20.46 12.29 11.93
N LYS A 125 19.37 11.60 11.60
CA LYS A 125 18.08 12.19 11.22
C LYS A 125 17.12 12.11 12.41
N HIS A 126 16.15 13.03 12.44
CA HIS A 126 15.11 13.06 13.49
C HIS A 126 13.78 12.44 13.03
N ILE A 127 13.62 12.19 11.74
CA ILE A 127 12.41 11.61 11.15
C ILE A 127 12.79 10.30 10.44
N ALA A 128 12.04 9.25 10.74
CA ALA A 128 12.19 7.95 10.08
C ALA A 128 10.85 7.46 9.53
N SER A 129 10.90 6.59 8.53
CA SER A 129 9.71 5.94 8.00
C SER A 129 9.12 4.98 9.03
N ALA A 130 7.80 4.76 8.99
CA ALA A 130 7.15 3.77 9.84
C ALA A 130 7.70 2.34 9.58
N THR A 131 8.14 2.05 8.37
CA THR A 131 8.79 0.79 7.99
C THR A 131 10.15 0.66 8.66
N GLY A 132 10.97 1.70 8.61
CA GLY A 132 12.27 1.74 9.28
C GLY A 132 12.15 1.61 10.80
N ILE A 133 11.20 2.33 11.42
CA ILE A 133 10.94 2.24 12.87
C ILE A 133 10.51 0.82 13.27
N ARG A 134 9.58 0.18 12.52
CA ARG A 134 9.17 -1.20 12.82
C ARG A 134 10.33 -2.18 12.69
N LYS A 135 11.13 -2.06 11.64
CA LYS A 135 12.33 -2.90 11.45
C LYS A 135 13.27 -2.75 12.62
N ALA A 136 13.61 -1.51 13.01
CA ALA A 136 14.47 -1.23 14.15
C ALA A 136 13.95 -1.82 15.47
N LEU A 137 12.63 -1.73 15.72
CA LEU A 137 12.00 -2.35 16.90
C LEU A 137 12.18 -3.87 16.92
N PHE A 138 12.02 -4.55 15.78
CA PHE A 138 12.23 -5.99 15.69
C PHE A 138 13.72 -6.38 15.77
N ASP A 139 14.61 -5.51 15.32
CA ASP A 139 16.07 -5.66 15.44
C ASP A 139 16.60 -5.20 16.81
N HIS A 140 15.72 -4.91 17.78
CA HIS A 140 16.03 -4.44 19.12
C HIS A 140 16.89 -3.15 19.17
N GLN A 141 16.73 -2.29 18.18
CA GLN A 141 17.38 -0.98 18.14
C GLN A 141 16.54 0.06 18.89
N ASP A 142 17.19 1.07 19.47
CA ASP A 142 16.49 2.17 20.11
C ASP A 142 15.84 3.10 19.05
N VAL A 143 14.58 3.42 19.28
CA VAL A 143 13.75 4.28 18.41
C VAL A 143 13.25 5.53 19.13
N CYS A 144 13.73 5.83 20.32
CA CYS A 144 13.20 6.93 21.15
C CYS A 144 13.26 8.29 20.44
N ASN A 145 14.30 8.54 19.64
CA ASN A 145 14.49 9.81 18.94
C ASN A 145 13.58 10.00 17.70
N PHE A 146 12.90 8.93 17.25
CA PHE A 146 12.06 8.93 16.05
C PHE A 146 10.55 8.95 16.38
N LEU A 147 10.20 8.98 17.66
CA LEU A 147 8.82 8.91 18.12
C LEU A 147 8.52 10.04 19.10
N PRO A 148 7.31 10.60 19.07
CA PRO A 148 6.85 11.44 20.16
C PRO A 148 6.91 10.68 21.49
N GLN A 149 7.30 11.36 22.56
CA GLN A 149 7.47 10.74 23.88
C GLN A 149 6.26 9.90 24.36
N PRO A 150 5.00 10.33 24.17
CA PRO A 150 3.85 9.51 24.56
C PRO A 150 3.78 8.17 23.79
N SER A 151 4.09 8.19 22.49
CA SER A 151 4.10 6.99 21.64
C SER A 151 5.20 6.04 22.04
N TYR A 152 6.41 6.55 22.31
CA TYR A 152 7.53 5.74 22.79
C TYR A 152 7.21 5.11 24.15
N THR A 153 6.65 5.87 25.09
CA THR A 153 6.23 5.36 26.40
C THR A 153 5.18 4.25 26.25
N ALA A 154 4.21 4.41 25.35
CA ALA A 154 3.19 3.39 25.09
C ALA A 154 3.82 2.09 24.53
N LEU A 155 4.81 2.19 23.64
CA LEU A 155 5.54 1.03 23.13
C LEU A 155 6.33 0.31 24.22
N CYS A 156 7.04 1.05 25.08
CA CYS A 156 7.77 0.48 26.22
C CYS A 156 6.84 -0.25 27.20
N ASN A 157 5.70 0.37 27.52
CA ASN A 157 4.69 -0.24 28.40
C ASN A 157 4.10 -1.51 27.79
N TRP A 158 3.81 -1.49 26.48
CA TRP A 158 3.35 -2.68 25.78
C TRP A 158 4.39 -3.81 25.83
N GLN A 159 5.63 -3.50 25.56
CA GLN A 159 6.72 -4.49 25.60
C GLN A 159 6.92 -5.06 27.01
N ALA A 160 6.87 -4.21 28.03
CA ALA A 160 6.98 -4.63 29.43
C ALA A 160 5.84 -5.57 29.84
N LEU A 161 4.60 -5.30 29.36
CA LEU A 161 3.42 -6.10 29.67
C LEU A 161 3.34 -7.42 28.89
N HIS A 162 3.71 -7.41 27.61
CA HIS A 162 3.50 -8.54 26.70
C HIS A 162 4.80 -9.22 26.26
N GLY A 163 5.96 -8.67 26.60
CA GLY A 163 7.29 -9.23 26.29
C GLY A 163 7.74 -9.12 24.84
N LYS A 164 6.82 -8.93 23.88
CA LYS A 164 7.14 -8.85 22.46
C LYS A 164 6.12 -8.01 21.69
N PHE A 165 6.53 -7.47 20.55
CA PHE A 165 5.63 -6.88 19.58
C PHE A 165 4.98 -7.95 18.70
N MET A 166 3.76 -7.68 18.26
CA MET A 166 3.06 -8.56 17.32
C MET A 166 3.69 -8.48 15.92
N SER A 167 3.88 -9.65 15.31
CA SER A 167 4.40 -9.79 13.96
C SER A 167 3.67 -10.91 13.22
N TRP A 168 3.81 -10.97 11.91
CA TRP A 168 3.29 -12.08 11.13
C TRP A 168 3.90 -13.42 11.54
N GLU A 169 5.17 -13.44 11.99
CA GLU A 169 5.78 -14.65 12.55
C GLU A 169 5.06 -15.15 13.80
N ALA A 170 4.63 -14.23 14.66
CA ALA A 170 3.86 -14.60 15.86
C ALA A 170 2.47 -15.16 15.49
N LEU A 171 1.91 -14.76 14.37
CA LEU A 171 0.62 -15.20 13.86
C LEU A 171 0.73 -16.41 12.92
N TRP A 172 1.94 -16.81 12.53
CA TRP A 172 2.14 -17.88 11.55
C TRP A 172 1.43 -19.18 11.88
N PRO A 173 1.51 -19.74 13.10
CA PRO A 173 0.83 -21.00 13.42
C PRO A 173 -0.69 -20.93 13.23
N LEU A 174 -1.30 -19.78 13.53
CA LEU A 174 -2.75 -19.56 13.35
C LEU A 174 -3.10 -19.45 11.87
N LEU A 175 -2.31 -18.71 11.10
CA LEU A 175 -2.49 -18.57 9.64
C LEU A 175 -2.29 -19.91 8.94
N GLN A 176 -1.23 -20.64 9.28
CA GLN A 176 -0.94 -21.97 8.76
C GLN A 176 -2.12 -22.93 9.02
N TYR A 177 -2.60 -22.97 10.24
CA TYR A 177 -3.78 -23.75 10.59
C TYR A 177 -5.02 -23.32 9.80
N ALA A 178 -5.27 -22.01 9.68
CA ALA A 178 -6.40 -21.50 8.92
C ALA A 178 -6.34 -21.91 7.44
N ILE A 179 -5.16 -21.86 6.81
CA ILE A 179 -5.00 -22.33 5.42
C ILE A 179 -5.21 -23.83 5.31
N LEU A 180 -4.58 -24.62 6.18
CA LEU A 180 -4.58 -26.09 6.08
C LEU A 180 -5.94 -26.74 6.41
N ARG A 181 -6.81 -26.04 7.12
CA ARG A 181 -8.17 -26.53 7.39
C ARG A 181 -9.14 -26.36 6.21
N HIS A 182 -8.74 -25.60 5.18
CA HIS A 182 -9.54 -25.38 3.99
C HIS A 182 -9.00 -26.19 2.80
N THR A 183 -9.91 -26.63 1.94
CA THR A 183 -9.54 -27.15 0.63
C THR A 183 -9.16 -25.99 -0.30
N PRO A 184 -8.34 -26.21 -1.35
CA PRO A 184 -8.08 -25.18 -2.35
C PRO A 184 -9.35 -24.50 -2.89
N SER A 185 -10.38 -25.29 -3.19
CA SER A 185 -11.67 -24.75 -3.66
C SER A 185 -12.37 -23.84 -2.63
N GLN A 186 -12.23 -24.09 -1.34
CA GLN A 186 -12.78 -23.19 -0.31
C GLN A 186 -11.97 -21.90 -0.20
N LEU A 187 -10.66 -21.95 -0.46
CA LEU A 187 -9.81 -20.76 -0.43
C LEU A 187 -10.15 -19.77 -1.55
N THR A 188 -10.69 -20.21 -2.69
CA THR A 188 -11.12 -19.29 -3.76
C THR A 188 -12.28 -18.37 -3.37
N ALA A 189 -12.95 -18.63 -2.25
CA ALA A 189 -13.96 -17.72 -1.70
C ALA A 189 -13.36 -16.44 -1.08
N PHE A 190 -12.06 -16.43 -0.78
CA PHE A 190 -11.37 -15.23 -0.30
C PHE A 190 -10.99 -14.32 -1.48
N ALA A 191 -11.09 -13.02 -1.28
CA ALA A 191 -10.72 -12.04 -2.28
C ALA A 191 -9.28 -12.27 -2.76
N ASP A 192 -9.05 -12.11 -4.05
CA ASP A 192 -7.75 -12.24 -4.73
C ASP A 192 -7.12 -13.66 -4.70
N VAL A 193 -7.78 -14.65 -4.09
CA VAL A 193 -7.30 -16.04 -4.12
C VAL A 193 -7.86 -16.77 -5.34
N GLN A 194 -7.14 -16.68 -6.45
CA GLN A 194 -7.51 -17.30 -7.74
C GLN A 194 -6.28 -17.63 -8.58
N GLU A 195 -6.48 -18.20 -9.75
CA GLU A 195 -5.44 -18.46 -10.76
C GLU A 195 -4.28 -19.34 -10.26
N GLY A 196 -4.58 -20.31 -9.38
CA GLY A 196 -3.61 -21.26 -8.84
C GLY A 196 -3.01 -20.86 -7.50
N LEU A 197 -3.28 -19.63 -7.00
CA LEU A 197 -2.81 -19.19 -5.68
C LEU A 197 -3.36 -20.08 -4.56
N GLU A 198 -4.60 -20.54 -4.67
CA GLU A 198 -5.24 -21.46 -3.73
C GLU A 198 -4.46 -22.77 -3.52
N ASN A 199 -3.86 -23.28 -4.60
CA ASN A 199 -3.03 -24.49 -4.54
C ASN A 199 -1.65 -24.20 -3.96
N ALA A 200 -1.06 -23.06 -4.34
CA ALA A 200 0.23 -22.62 -3.82
C ALA A 200 0.17 -22.34 -2.30
N LEU A 201 -0.91 -21.70 -1.82
CA LEU A 201 -1.15 -21.47 -0.40
C LEU A 201 -1.11 -22.78 0.39
N VAL A 202 -1.89 -23.79 -0.01
CA VAL A 202 -1.93 -25.09 0.69
C VAL A 202 -0.59 -25.81 0.58
N LYS A 203 0.05 -25.79 -0.59
CA LYS A 203 1.33 -26.45 -0.81
C LYS A 203 2.41 -25.87 0.12
N HIS A 204 2.58 -24.55 0.10
CA HIS A 204 3.64 -23.91 0.88
C HIS A 204 3.33 -23.81 2.38
N ALA A 205 2.06 -23.74 2.77
CA ALA A 205 1.69 -23.85 4.18
C ALA A 205 2.07 -25.21 4.80
N LYS A 206 2.09 -26.30 4.01
CA LYS A 206 2.52 -27.63 4.52
C LYS A 206 4.03 -27.74 4.76
N THR A 207 4.82 -26.98 4.02
CA THR A 207 6.29 -27.16 3.97
C THR A 207 7.08 -26.07 4.68
N SER A 208 6.47 -24.87 4.87
CA SER A 208 7.16 -23.74 5.48
C SER A 208 7.10 -23.80 7.01
N SER A 209 8.24 -23.58 7.63
CA SER A 209 8.43 -23.54 9.08
C SER A 209 8.16 -22.16 9.69
N SER A 210 8.18 -21.10 8.86
CA SER A 210 8.03 -19.71 9.27
C SER A 210 7.19 -18.91 8.26
N TYR A 211 6.63 -17.79 8.70
CA TYR A 211 5.93 -16.87 7.80
C TYR A 211 6.85 -16.31 6.71
N ALA A 212 8.09 -15.97 7.06
CA ALA A 212 9.06 -15.46 6.10
C ALA A 212 9.35 -16.48 5.00
N GLU A 213 9.58 -17.76 5.36
CA GLU A 213 9.76 -18.85 4.40
C GLU A 213 8.52 -19.05 3.53
N PHE A 214 7.34 -19.06 4.14
CA PHE A 214 6.06 -19.17 3.44
C PHE A 214 5.91 -18.08 2.37
N MET A 215 6.13 -16.81 2.76
CA MET A 215 6.02 -15.68 1.83
C MET A 215 7.09 -15.73 0.72
N ALA A 216 8.32 -16.15 1.03
CA ALA A 216 9.37 -16.32 0.04
C ALA A 216 8.99 -17.36 -1.02
N ASN A 217 8.38 -18.47 -0.59
CA ASN A 217 7.95 -19.55 -1.47
C ASN A 217 6.68 -19.21 -2.28
N LEU A 218 5.82 -18.31 -1.78
CA LEU A 218 4.62 -17.85 -2.50
C LEU A 218 4.92 -16.81 -3.56
N LYS A 219 5.99 -16.04 -3.40
CA LYS A 219 6.34 -14.98 -4.38
C LYS A 219 6.47 -15.54 -5.77
N SER A 220 5.81 -14.89 -6.70
CA SER A 220 5.87 -15.21 -8.12
C SER A 220 5.92 -13.92 -8.93
N LYS A 221 6.09 -14.02 -10.26
CA LYS A 221 6.01 -12.85 -11.16
C LYS A 221 4.66 -12.11 -11.05
N ARG A 222 3.63 -12.77 -10.59
CA ARG A 222 2.25 -12.26 -10.54
C ARG A 222 1.85 -11.80 -9.14
N TYR A 223 2.35 -12.50 -8.13
CA TYR A 223 2.09 -12.20 -6.71
C TYR A 223 3.42 -11.83 -6.02
N THR A 224 3.57 -10.58 -5.65
CA THR A 224 4.79 -10.01 -5.04
C THR A 224 4.58 -9.70 -3.57
#